data_9f1121fff2c7648d37e4a0bf5f3daab6
#
_entry.id   9f1121fff2c7648d37e4a0bf5f3daab6
#
_cell.length_a   1.000
_cell.length_b   1.000
_cell.length_c   1.000
_cell.angle_alpha   90.00
_cell.angle_beta   90.00
_cell.angle_gamma   90.00
#
_symmetry.space_group_name_H-M   'P 1'
#
loop_
_entity.id
_entity.type
_entity.pdbx_description
1 polymer ?
#
loop_
_entity_poly.entity_id
_entity_poly.type
_entity_poly.pdbx_seq_one_letter_code
_entity_poly.pdbx_strand_id
1 'polypeptide(L)'
;MEIKIIQNYILYLIKDCGLSVSLHPFQDETLITGSTLMNFNIHDNSYCSYIKSLPNGHKECVSQQKKVFNQCCQTNENFCDICYAGVKEYIYLLHNKESIIGFVSVSGYACDNKEKYISFISEQFDCNLDSVSREYNKLKANMPDKKRIDTLILPLCKMLELAYLKEIKDPQAASLNEAICHYIQRHYSIDLTTDLICEKFSCSKSYFSHSFKSYTGKSFR
;
A
#
# COMPACT_ATOMS: atom_id res chain seq x y z
N MET A 1 -1.95 -4.01 23.07
CA MET A 1 -0.62 -3.86 22.44
C MET A 1 -0.57 -2.45 21.88
N GLU A 2 0.50 -1.73 22.10
CA GLU A 2 0.62 -0.33 21.67
C GLU A 2 0.91 -0.26 20.16
N ILE A 3 0.24 0.64 19.46
CA ILE A 3 0.44 0.91 18.01
C ILE A 3 1.92 1.20 17.72
N LYS A 4 2.59 1.92 18.64
CA LYS A 4 4.03 2.23 18.50
C LYS A 4 4.92 0.99 18.41
N ILE A 5 4.57 -0.10 19.09
CA ILE A 5 5.31 -1.37 19.01
C ILE A 5 5.16 -1.96 17.60
N ILE A 6 3.94 -1.96 17.06
CA ILE A 6 3.66 -2.44 15.69
C ILE A 6 4.45 -1.59 14.69
N GLN A 7 4.39 -0.27 14.82
CA GLN A 7 5.12 0.66 13.96
C GLN A 7 6.64 0.40 13.99
N ASN A 8 7.22 0.24 15.18
CA ASN A 8 8.64 -0.05 15.34
C ASN A 8 9.01 -1.41 14.69
N TYR A 9 8.13 -2.40 14.82
CA TYR A 9 8.37 -3.70 14.17
C TYR A 9 8.32 -3.59 12.64
N ILE A 10 7.37 -2.84 12.07
CA ILE A 10 7.34 -2.59 10.62
C ILE A 10 8.61 -1.86 10.17
N LEU A 11 9.06 -0.85 10.92
CA LEU A 11 10.30 -0.15 10.61
C LEU A 11 11.53 -1.06 10.66
N TYR A 12 11.58 -1.99 11.61
CA TYR A 12 12.63 -3.03 11.68
C TYR A 12 12.58 -3.94 10.44
N LEU A 13 11.41 -4.42 10.03
CA LEU A 13 11.25 -5.24 8.83
C LEU A 13 11.75 -4.51 7.58
N ILE A 14 11.50 -3.20 7.49
CA ILE A 14 11.91 -2.40 6.33
C ILE A 14 13.42 -2.11 6.38
N LYS A 15 13.93 -1.61 7.51
CA LYS A 15 15.29 -1.08 7.61
C LYS A 15 16.34 -2.18 7.80
N ASP A 16 16.07 -3.12 8.70
CA ASP A 16 17.03 -4.12 9.12
C ASP A 16 16.88 -5.44 8.37
N CYS A 17 15.63 -5.87 8.09
CA CYS A 17 15.38 -7.07 7.30
C CYS A 17 15.35 -6.81 5.79
N GLY A 18 15.30 -5.54 5.37
CA GLY A 18 15.30 -5.13 3.97
C GLY A 18 14.02 -5.52 3.21
N LEU A 19 12.90 -5.73 3.89
CA LEU A 19 11.61 -6.01 3.26
C LEU A 19 10.92 -4.72 2.81
N SER A 20 10.05 -4.81 1.82
CA SER A 20 9.15 -3.72 1.44
C SER A 20 7.74 -4.12 1.89
N VAL A 21 7.35 -3.61 3.04
CA VAL A 21 6.09 -3.98 3.72
C VAL A 21 5.08 -2.86 3.56
N SER A 22 3.85 -3.19 3.16
CA SER A 22 2.72 -2.27 3.14
C SER A 22 1.47 -2.90 3.76
N LEU A 23 0.61 -2.03 4.32
CA LEU A 23 -0.63 -2.40 4.98
C LEU A 23 -1.81 -1.91 4.13
N HIS A 24 -2.76 -2.79 3.85
CA HIS A 24 -3.94 -2.47 3.04
C HIS A 24 -5.21 -2.81 3.81
N PRO A 25 -5.79 -1.83 4.53
CA PRO A 25 -7.06 -2.05 5.23
C PRO A 25 -8.19 -2.23 4.22
N PHE A 26 -9.16 -3.06 4.56
CA PHE A 26 -10.45 -3.06 3.91
C PHE A 26 -11.27 -1.89 4.45
N GLN A 27 -12.40 -1.59 3.84
CA GLN A 27 -13.21 -0.41 4.11
C GLN A 27 -13.38 -0.11 5.61
N ASP A 28 -13.17 1.17 5.99
CA ASP A 28 -13.46 1.76 7.30
C ASP A 28 -12.73 1.17 8.53
N GLU A 29 -11.63 0.46 8.31
CA GLU A 29 -10.85 -0.11 9.42
C GLU A 29 -10.06 0.97 10.17
N THR A 30 -10.65 1.46 11.24
CA THR A 30 -10.17 2.61 12.03
C THR A 30 -8.77 2.42 12.61
N LEU A 31 -8.36 1.18 12.93
CA LEU A 31 -7.03 0.89 13.47
C LEU A 31 -5.91 1.33 12.51
N ILE A 32 -6.06 1.06 11.21
CA ILE A 32 -5.04 1.42 10.21
C ILE A 32 -5.32 2.82 9.67
N THR A 33 -6.56 3.09 9.24
CA THR A 33 -6.94 4.35 8.58
C THR A 33 -6.88 5.57 9.50
N GLY A 34 -7.13 5.40 10.79
CA GLY A 34 -7.11 6.47 11.79
C GLY A 34 -5.80 6.56 12.60
N SER A 35 -4.75 5.81 12.24
CA SER A 35 -3.51 5.74 13.00
C SER A 35 -2.27 6.05 12.19
N THR A 36 -1.13 6.17 12.88
CA THR A 36 0.20 6.32 12.24
C THR A 36 0.57 5.14 11.32
N LEU A 37 -0.12 4.00 11.42
CA LEU A 37 0.07 2.84 10.55
C LEU A 37 -0.36 3.12 9.10
N MET A 38 -1.22 4.13 8.87
CA MET A 38 -1.60 4.56 7.52
C MET A 38 -0.40 4.99 6.66
N ASN A 39 0.69 5.42 7.28
CA ASN A 39 1.93 5.76 6.57
C ASN A 39 2.54 4.57 5.80
N PHE A 40 2.17 3.34 6.14
CA PHE A 40 2.62 2.12 5.47
C PHE A 40 1.65 1.61 4.40
N ASN A 41 0.59 2.35 4.08
CA ASN A 41 -0.40 1.92 3.07
C ASN A 41 0.02 2.30 1.64
N ILE A 42 1.30 2.15 1.31
CA ILE A 42 1.81 2.41 -0.05
C ILE A 42 3.01 1.52 -0.36
N HIS A 43 3.12 1.10 -1.61
CA HIS A 43 4.36 0.53 -2.13
C HIS A 43 5.34 1.65 -2.42
N ASP A 44 6.35 1.80 -1.55
CA ASP A 44 7.34 2.88 -1.58
C ASP A 44 8.67 2.40 -2.19
N ASN A 45 8.65 2.12 -3.51
CA ASN A 45 9.85 1.86 -4.29
C ASN A 45 9.84 2.73 -5.55
N SER A 46 11.02 2.99 -6.12
CA SER A 46 11.18 3.93 -7.24
C SER A 46 10.37 3.53 -8.49
N TYR A 47 10.28 2.23 -8.79
CA TYR A 47 9.51 1.74 -9.92
C TYR A 47 8.00 1.98 -9.73
N CYS A 48 7.45 1.62 -8.57
CA CYS A 48 6.04 1.89 -8.27
C CYS A 48 5.73 3.39 -8.29
N SER A 49 6.65 4.23 -7.81
CA SER A 49 6.52 5.70 -7.87
C SER A 49 6.56 6.20 -9.32
N TYR A 50 7.43 5.66 -10.16
CA TYR A 50 7.49 5.96 -11.58
C TYR A 50 6.17 5.57 -12.28
N ILE A 51 5.68 4.35 -12.08
CA ILE A 51 4.40 3.91 -12.67
C ILE A 51 3.24 4.82 -12.25
N LYS A 52 3.16 5.17 -10.98
CA LYS A 52 2.10 6.07 -10.47
C LYS A 52 2.21 7.49 -11.03
N SER A 53 3.39 7.93 -11.48
CA SER A 53 3.57 9.24 -12.13
C SER A 53 3.12 9.28 -13.59
N LEU A 54 2.91 8.12 -14.21
CA LEU A 54 2.40 8.05 -15.58
C LEU A 54 0.89 8.41 -15.62
N PRO A 55 0.39 8.96 -16.73
CA PRO A 55 -1.03 9.25 -16.89
C PRO A 55 -1.88 7.99 -16.60
N ASN A 56 -2.86 8.10 -15.70
CA ASN A 56 -3.68 6.99 -15.19
C ASN A 56 -2.94 5.88 -14.42
N GLY A 57 -1.62 5.91 -14.26
CA GLY A 57 -0.86 4.85 -13.58
C GLY A 57 -1.27 4.65 -12.13
N HIS A 58 -1.56 5.73 -11.40
CA HIS A 58 -2.09 5.63 -10.05
C HIS A 58 -3.47 4.97 -10.00
N LYS A 59 -4.36 5.31 -10.93
CA LYS A 59 -5.70 4.71 -11.04
C LYS A 59 -5.62 3.19 -11.26
N GLU A 60 -4.68 2.75 -12.11
CA GLU A 60 -4.45 1.32 -12.34
C GLU A 60 -3.92 0.61 -11.07
N CYS A 61 -3.04 1.26 -10.28
CA CYS A 61 -2.61 0.71 -8.99
C CYS A 61 -3.77 0.54 -8.02
N VAL A 62 -4.68 1.52 -7.92
CA VAL A 62 -5.88 1.42 -7.07
C VAL A 62 -6.80 0.31 -7.58
N SER A 63 -6.98 0.18 -8.90
CA SER A 63 -7.77 -0.89 -9.51
C SER A 63 -7.16 -2.28 -9.20
N GLN A 64 -5.85 -2.41 -9.25
CA GLN A 64 -5.16 -3.66 -8.87
C GLN A 64 -5.40 -4.00 -7.40
N GLN A 65 -5.34 -3.03 -6.51
CA GLN A 65 -5.64 -3.26 -5.09
C GLN A 65 -7.04 -3.84 -4.87
N LYS A 66 -8.05 -3.38 -5.63
CA LYS A 66 -9.40 -3.95 -5.60
C LYS A 66 -9.44 -5.41 -6.09
N LYS A 67 -8.66 -5.76 -7.11
CA LYS A 67 -8.56 -7.15 -7.59
C LYS A 67 -7.95 -8.06 -6.53
N VAL A 68 -6.85 -7.62 -5.90
CA VAL A 68 -6.23 -8.35 -4.78
C VAL A 68 -7.23 -8.54 -3.63
N PHE A 69 -7.98 -7.51 -3.28
CA PHE A 69 -9.04 -7.58 -2.28
C PHE A 69 -10.09 -8.65 -2.60
N ASN A 70 -10.60 -8.65 -3.82
CA ASN A 70 -11.59 -9.65 -4.26
C ASN A 70 -11.00 -11.07 -4.19
N GLN A 71 -9.75 -11.24 -4.58
CA GLN A 71 -9.06 -12.53 -4.49
C GLN A 71 -8.90 -12.96 -3.02
N CYS A 72 -8.52 -12.06 -2.12
CA CYS A 72 -8.48 -12.33 -0.68
C CYS A 72 -9.82 -12.89 -0.17
N CYS A 73 -10.94 -12.24 -0.54
CA CYS A 73 -12.28 -12.68 -0.13
C CYS A 73 -12.68 -14.04 -0.74
N GLN A 74 -12.21 -14.36 -1.94
CA GLN A 74 -12.53 -15.62 -2.63
C GLN A 74 -11.72 -16.80 -2.12
N THR A 75 -10.41 -16.61 -1.90
CA THR A 75 -9.50 -17.69 -1.53
C THR A 75 -9.45 -17.91 -0.03
N ASN A 76 -9.57 -16.85 0.75
CA ASN A 76 -9.34 -16.82 2.21
C ASN A 76 -7.98 -17.43 2.62
N GLU A 77 -6.98 -17.31 1.77
CA GLU A 77 -5.64 -17.85 1.97
C GLU A 77 -4.57 -16.81 1.62
N ASN A 78 -3.40 -16.93 2.24
CA ASN A 78 -2.22 -16.15 1.87
C ASN A 78 -1.70 -16.64 0.51
N PHE A 79 -1.34 -15.73 -0.38
CA PHE A 79 -0.88 -16.09 -1.72
C PHE A 79 0.26 -15.19 -2.21
N CYS A 80 0.91 -15.63 -3.30
CA CYS A 80 1.87 -14.81 -4.04
C CYS A 80 1.22 -14.40 -5.35
N ASP A 81 1.35 -13.12 -5.71
CA ASP A 81 0.81 -12.56 -6.94
C ASP A 81 1.84 -11.68 -7.65
N ILE A 82 1.53 -11.33 -8.89
CA ILE A 82 2.29 -10.37 -9.69
C ILE A 82 1.30 -9.30 -10.16
N CYS A 83 1.53 -8.05 -9.73
CA CYS A 83 0.65 -6.97 -10.14
C CYS A 83 0.74 -6.67 -11.64
N TYR A 84 -0.19 -5.87 -12.17
CA TYR A 84 -0.24 -5.51 -13.58
C TYR A 84 1.07 -4.90 -14.11
N ALA A 85 1.87 -4.28 -13.24
CA ALA A 85 3.16 -3.69 -13.59
C ALA A 85 4.36 -4.66 -13.43
N GLY A 86 4.12 -5.95 -13.19
CA GLY A 86 5.16 -6.97 -13.09
C GLY A 86 5.91 -6.98 -11.76
N VAL A 87 5.36 -6.37 -10.72
CA VAL A 87 5.95 -6.43 -9.37
C VAL A 87 5.38 -7.64 -8.64
N LYS A 88 6.29 -8.52 -8.20
CA LYS A 88 5.95 -9.72 -7.43
C LYS A 88 5.77 -9.36 -5.96
N GLU A 89 4.74 -9.93 -5.32
CA GLU A 89 4.37 -9.67 -3.94
C GLU A 89 3.78 -10.90 -3.25
N TYR A 90 4.01 -11.01 -1.93
CA TYR A 90 3.27 -11.91 -1.04
C TYR A 90 2.18 -11.14 -0.32
N ILE A 91 0.99 -11.71 -0.30
CA ILE A 91 -0.21 -11.18 0.35
C ILE A 91 -0.52 -12.03 1.57
N TYR A 92 -0.61 -11.39 2.74
CA TYR A 92 -0.95 -12.01 4.03
C TYR A 92 -2.23 -11.42 4.56
N LEU A 93 -3.25 -12.23 4.72
CA LEU A 93 -4.57 -11.81 5.19
C LEU A 93 -4.54 -11.40 6.65
N LEU A 94 -5.33 -10.40 6.98
CA LEU A 94 -5.63 -9.99 8.36
C LEU A 94 -7.08 -10.33 8.67
N HIS A 95 -7.30 -11.01 9.80
CA HIS A 95 -8.62 -11.46 10.19
C HIS A 95 -9.08 -10.83 11.51
N ASN A 96 -10.38 -10.54 11.57
CA ASN A 96 -11.10 -10.31 12.81
C ASN A 96 -12.18 -11.38 12.92
N LYS A 97 -11.94 -12.39 13.75
CA LYS A 97 -12.79 -13.60 13.84
C LYS A 97 -12.90 -14.27 12.45
N GLU A 98 -14.09 -14.23 11.83
CA GLU A 98 -14.38 -14.84 10.53
C GLU A 98 -14.28 -13.85 9.37
N SER A 99 -14.09 -12.56 9.66
CA SER A 99 -14.03 -11.49 8.64
C SER A 99 -12.60 -11.15 8.30
N ILE A 100 -12.32 -10.91 7.01
CA ILE A 100 -11.06 -10.35 6.55
C ILE A 100 -11.14 -8.83 6.71
N ILE A 101 -10.19 -8.24 7.44
CA ILE A 101 -10.13 -6.81 7.75
C ILE A 101 -9.09 -6.07 6.91
N GLY A 102 -8.27 -6.78 6.16
CA GLY A 102 -7.23 -6.22 5.33
C GLY A 102 -6.17 -7.25 4.96
N PHE A 103 -5.05 -6.77 4.43
CA PHE A 103 -3.88 -7.61 4.18
C PHE A 103 -2.58 -6.83 4.36
N VAL A 104 -1.51 -7.57 4.63
CA VAL A 104 -0.13 -7.11 4.58
C VAL A 104 0.47 -7.56 3.26
N SER A 105 1.08 -6.66 2.50
CA SER A 105 1.84 -6.99 1.30
C SER A 105 3.34 -6.87 1.55
N VAL A 106 4.10 -7.86 1.06
CA VAL A 106 5.57 -7.82 0.95
C VAL A 106 5.91 -7.78 -0.52
N SER A 107 6.28 -6.63 -1.05
CA SER A 107 6.39 -6.35 -2.48
C SER A 107 7.75 -5.78 -2.90
N GLY A 108 7.86 -5.29 -4.15
CA GLY A 108 9.06 -4.63 -4.65
C GLY A 108 10.08 -5.58 -5.27
N TYR A 109 9.65 -6.76 -5.70
CA TYR A 109 10.49 -7.78 -6.33
C TYR A 109 10.14 -7.92 -7.83
N ALA A 110 11.18 -8.11 -8.65
CA ALA A 110 11.00 -8.37 -10.07
C ALA A 110 10.40 -9.77 -10.29
N CYS A 111 9.59 -9.92 -11.34
CA CYS A 111 9.12 -11.22 -11.78
C CYS A 111 10.04 -11.83 -12.83
N ASP A 112 9.88 -13.13 -13.08
CA ASP A 112 10.73 -13.88 -14.01
C ASP A 112 10.54 -13.46 -15.48
N ASN A 113 9.35 -12.98 -15.87
CA ASN A 113 9.01 -12.53 -17.22
C ASN A 113 9.00 -11.01 -17.35
N LYS A 114 10.05 -10.35 -16.86
CA LYS A 114 10.12 -8.88 -16.78
C LYS A 114 9.93 -8.18 -18.13
N GLU A 115 10.43 -8.74 -19.22
CA GLU A 115 10.36 -8.16 -20.56
C GLU A 115 8.92 -7.98 -21.01
N LYS A 116 8.06 -8.96 -20.73
CA LYS A 116 6.62 -8.90 -21.01
C LYS A 116 5.97 -7.69 -20.34
N TYR A 117 6.28 -7.47 -19.06
CA TYR A 117 5.68 -6.37 -18.29
C TYR A 117 6.26 -5.02 -18.69
N ILE A 118 7.55 -4.93 -18.97
CA ILE A 118 8.19 -3.71 -19.46
C ILE A 118 7.55 -3.26 -20.78
N SER A 119 7.39 -4.19 -21.75
CA SER A 119 6.71 -3.90 -23.03
C SER A 119 5.26 -3.50 -22.82
N PHE A 120 4.52 -4.26 -21.99
CA PHE A 120 3.13 -3.97 -21.69
C PHE A 120 2.93 -2.56 -21.08
N ILE A 121 3.78 -2.16 -20.12
CA ILE A 121 3.70 -0.84 -19.49
C ILE A 121 4.05 0.26 -20.51
N SER A 122 5.09 0.06 -21.32
CA SER A 122 5.47 1.01 -22.36
C SER A 122 4.32 1.26 -23.35
N GLU A 123 3.65 0.21 -23.78
CA GLU A 123 2.51 0.28 -24.71
C GLU A 123 1.27 0.88 -24.05
N GLN A 124 0.92 0.42 -22.84
CA GLN A 124 -0.30 0.87 -22.14
C GLN A 124 -0.28 2.35 -21.79
N PHE A 125 0.88 2.88 -21.44
CA PHE A 125 1.03 4.27 -20.99
C PHE A 125 1.72 5.17 -22.02
N ASP A 126 1.95 4.68 -23.24
CA ASP A 126 2.63 5.42 -24.32
C ASP A 126 3.92 6.10 -23.83
N CYS A 127 4.76 5.32 -23.15
CA CYS A 127 5.98 5.82 -22.54
C CYS A 127 7.23 5.09 -23.05
N ASN A 128 8.39 5.73 -22.88
CA ASN A 128 9.65 5.23 -23.41
C ASN A 128 10.07 3.90 -22.75
N LEU A 129 10.28 2.88 -23.55
CA LEU A 129 10.64 1.50 -23.14
C LEU A 129 11.91 1.47 -22.27
N ASP A 130 12.95 2.24 -22.66
CA ASP A 130 14.22 2.26 -21.93
C ASP A 130 14.04 2.90 -20.54
N SER A 131 13.14 3.87 -20.41
CA SER A 131 12.81 4.48 -19.13
C SER A 131 12.09 3.49 -18.22
N VAL A 132 11.11 2.76 -18.74
CA VAL A 132 10.42 1.69 -18.00
C VAL A 132 11.41 0.62 -17.56
N SER A 133 12.27 0.14 -18.50
CA SER A 133 13.27 -0.89 -18.23
C SER A 133 14.27 -0.44 -17.15
N ARG A 134 14.76 0.80 -17.23
CA ARG A 134 15.67 1.36 -16.24
C ARG A 134 15.05 1.42 -14.84
N GLU A 135 13.81 1.86 -14.72
CA GLU A 135 13.12 1.94 -13.43
C GLU A 135 12.77 0.54 -12.91
N TYR A 136 12.32 -0.38 -13.79
CA TYR A 136 12.04 -1.77 -13.44
C TYR A 136 13.26 -2.49 -12.86
N ASN A 137 14.43 -2.29 -13.45
CA ASN A 137 15.68 -2.92 -12.99
C ASN A 137 16.17 -2.43 -11.61
N LYS A 138 15.51 -1.43 -11.01
CA LYS A 138 15.73 -1.04 -9.61
C LYS A 138 14.96 -1.90 -8.61
N LEU A 139 14.00 -2.72 -9.07
CA LEU A 139 13.35 -3.72 -8.23
C LEU A 139 14.36 -4.76 -7.74
N LYS A 140 14.08 -5.33 -6.58
CA LYS A 140 14.90 -6.42 -6.04
C LYS A 140 14.76 -7.65 -6.92
N ALA A 141 15.88 -8.19 -7.38
CA ALA A 141 15.89 -9.36 -8.28
C ALA A 141 15.37 -10.63 -7.59
N ASN A 142 15.75 -10.84 -6.32
CA ASN A 142 15.45 -12.06 -5.60
C ASN A 142 14.47 -11.78 -4.46
N MET A 143 13.33 -12.40 -4.51
CA MET A 143 12.38 -12.44 -3.40
C MET A 143 12.89 -13.44 -2.35
N PRO A 144 12.95 -13.10 -1.06
CA PRO A 144 13.32 -14.06 -0.03
C PRO A 144 12.38 -15.29 -0.07
N ASP A 145 12.90 -16.44 0.38
CA ASP A 145 12.09 -17.64 0.45
C ASP A 145 10.87 -17.46 1.36
N LYS A 146 9.82 -18.22 1.05
CA LYS A 146 8.53 -18.11 1.74
C LYS A 146 8.68 -18.31 3.25
N LYS A 147 9.50 -19.27 3.69
CA LYS A 147 9.69 -19.60 5.11
C LYS A 147 10.26 -18.39 5.88
N ARG A 148 11.24 -17.69 5.27
CA ARG A 148 11.82 -16.48 5.88
C ARG A 148 10.77 -15.37 5.98
N ILE A 149 10.00 -15.15 4.91
CA ILE A 149 8.95 -14.12 4.92
C ILE A 149 7.85 -14.49 5.92
N ASP A 150 7.38 -15.73 5.93
CA ASP A 150 6.37 -16.21 6.90
C ASP A 150 6.84 -15.96 8.34
N THR A 151 8.09 -16.29 8.66
CA THR A 151 8.66 -16.09 10.01
C THR A 151 8.62 -14.64 10.45
N LEU A 152 8.78 -13.70 9.52
CA LEU A 152 8.82 -12.27 9.80
C LEU A 152 7.42 -11.61 9.75
N ILE A 153 6.56 -12.04 8.85
CA ILE A 153 5.28 -11.36 8.57
C ILE A 153 4.11 -11.91 9.37
N LEU A 154 4.05 -13.23 9.63
CA LEU A 154 2.97 -13.78 10.43
C LEU A 154 2.88 -13.20 11.86
N PRO A 155 3.99 -12.92 12.56
CA PRO A 155 3.93 -12.19 13.82
C PRO A 155 3.34 -10.77 13.66
N LEU A 156 3.69 -10.04 12.58
CA LEU A 156 3.11 -8.73 12.30
C LEU A 156 1.58 -8.83 12.10
N CYS A 157 1.14 -9.79 11.29
CA CYS A 157 -0.29 -10.01 11.08
C CYS A 157 -1.00 -10.27 12.41
N LYS A 158 -0.43 -11.13 13.26
CA LYS A 158 -1.00 -11.41 14.58
C LYS A 158 -1.03 -10.20 15.50
N MET A 159 0.00 -9.37 15.46
CA MET A 159 0.03 -8.12 16.21
C MET A 159 -1.07 -7.15 15.77
N LEU A 160 -1.29 -7.01 14.46
CA LEU A 160 -2.34 -6.18 13.88
C LEU A 160 -3.74 -6.70 14.23
N GLU A 161 -3.98 -8.00 14.10
CA GLU A 161 -5.25 -8.64 14.48
C GLU A 161 -5.57 -8.44 15.97
N LEU A 162 -4.59 -8.65 16.85
CA LEU A 162 -4.77 -8.47 18.29
C LEU A 162 -5.01 -7.00 18.66
N ALA A 163 -4.36 -6.07 17.97
CA ALA A 163 -4.57 -4.64 18.17
C ALA A 163 -6.00 -4.25 17.76
N TYR A 164 -6.46 -4.75 16.63
CA TYR A 164 -7.82 -4.54 16.15
C TYR A 164 -8.88 -5.07 17.13
N LEU A 165 -8.71 -6.31 17.60
CA LEU A 165 -9.65 -6.95 18.55
C LEU A 165 -9.76 -6.20 19.90
N LYS A 166 -8.72 -5.48 20.30
CA LYS A 166 -8.70 -4.72 21.57
C LYS A 166 -9.23 -3.31 21.42
N GLU A 167 -9.64 -2.89 20.23
CA GLU A 167 -10.07 -1.51 19.94
C GLU A 167 -9.08 -0.47 20.50
N ILE A 168 -7.78 -0.69 20.24
CA ILE A 168 -6.75 0.20 20.76
C ILE A 168 -6.90 1.55 20.07
N LYS A 169 -7.29 2.56 20.84
CA LYS A 169 -7.22 3.96 20.42
C LYS A 169 -5.77 4.40 20.48
N ASP A 170 -5.18 4.73 19.34
CA ASP A 170 -3.87 5.36 19.29
C ASP A 170 -3.99 6.80 19.80
N PRO A 171 -3.42 7.15 20.98
CA PRO A 171 -3.47 8.51 21.49
C PRO A 171 -2.70 9.51 20.60
N GLN A 172 -1.87 9.01 19.68
CA GLN A 172 -1.15 9.79 18.67
C GLN A 172 -1.71 9.52 17.27
N ALA A 173 -2.96 9.03 17.17
CA ALA A 173 -3.58 8.78 15.89
C ALA A 173 -3.51 10.03 15.02
N ALA A 174 -2.83 9.90 13.89
CA ALA A 174 -2.87 10.92 12.86
C ALA A 174 -4.34 11.13 12.47
N SER A 175 -4.82 12.36 12.50
CA SER A 175 -6.14 12.65 11.94
C SER A 175 -6.16 12.20 10.48
N LEU A 176 -7.34 11.84 9.96
CA LEU A 176 -7.46 11.50 8.52
C LEU A 176 -6.80 12.56 7.63
N ASN A 177 -6.87 13.82 8.04
CA ASN A 177 -6.23 14.94 7.34
C ASN A 177 -4.71 14.87 7.36
N GLU A 178 -4.11 14.46 8.46
CA GLU A 178 -2.66 14.21 8.56
C GLU A 178 -2.22 13.10 7.62
N ALA A 179 -2.95 11.97 7.62
CA ALA A 179 -2.67 10.85 6.71
C ALA A 179 -2.79 11.27 5.24
N ILE A 180 -3.80 12.06 4.89
CA ILE A 180 -3.97 12.64 3.55
C ILE A 180 -2.80 13.56 3.21
N CYS A 181 -2.41 14.47 4.10
CA CYS A 181 -1.28 15.38 3.86
C CYS A 181 0.02 14.63 3.64
N HIS A 182 0.31 13.61 4.45
CA HIS A 182 1.46 12.74 4.27
C HIS A 182 1.45 12.01 2.92
N TYR A 183 0.29 11.50 2.53
CA TYR A 183 0.13 10.86 1.22
C TYR A 183 0.42 11.84 0.07
N ILE A 184 -0.15 13.03 0.12
CA ILE A 184 0.09 14.10 -0.88
C ILE A 184 1.58 14.45 -0.94
N GLN A 185 2.25 14.64 0.20
CA GLN A 185 3.68 14.95 0.26
C GLN A 185 4.57 13.87 -0.34
N ARG A 186 4.18 12.60 -0.23
CA ARG A 186 4.94 11.48 -0.81
C ARG A 186 4.66 11.25 -2.29
N HIS A 187 3.53 11.75 -2.78
CA HIS A 187 3.06 11.53 -4.15
C HIS A 187 2.88 12.83 -4.94
N TYR A 188 3.56 13.90 -4.55
CA TYR A 188 3.45 15.21 -5.21
C TYR A 188 3.89 15.21 -6.70
N SER A 189 4.62 14.18 -7.13
CA SER A 189 5.07 14.00 -8.52
C SER A 189 4.01 13.41 -9.46
N ILE A 190 2.85 12.99 -8.94
CA ILE A 190 1.73 12.46 -9.73
C ILE A 190 0.56 13.44 -9.70
N ASP A 191 -0.30 13.38 -10.73
CA ASP A 191 -1.53 14.19 -10.78
C ASP A 191 -2.57 13.64 -9.79
N LEU A 192 -2.51 14.16 -8.55
CA LEU A 192 -3.42 13.80 -7.48
C LEU A 192 -4.75 14.54 -7.66
N THR A 193 -5.78 13.81 -8.05
CA THR A 193 -7.14 14.36 -8.12
C THR A 193 -7.90 14.18 -6.81
N THR A 194 -8.91 15.02 -6.58
CA THR A 194 -9.86 14.88 -5.45
C THR A 194 -10.47 13.48 -5.43
N ASP A 195 -10.78 12.92 -6.61
CA ASP A 195 -11.39 11.59 -6.73
C ASP A 195 -10.45 10.49 -6.25
N LEU A 196 -9.18 10.55 -6.64
CA LEU A 196 -8.17 9.61 -6.19
C LEU A 196 -7.97 9.65 -4.67
N ILE A 197 -7.92 10.85 -4.09
CA ILE A 197 -7.81 11.00 -2.63
C ILE A 197 -9.05 10.44 -1.92
N CYS A 198 -10.25 10.80 -2.39
CA CYS A 198 -11.50 10.33 -1.80
C CYS A 198 -11.65 8.81 -1.89
N GLU A 199 -11.29 8.22 -3.02
CA GLU A 199 -11.30 6.77 -3.21
C GLU A 199 -10.26 6.09 -2.31
N LYS A 200 -9.03 6.63 -2.25
CA LYS A 200 -7.93 6.10 -1.43
C LYS A 200 -8.24 6.10 0.06
N PHE A 201 -8.88 7.17 0.55
CA PHE A 201 -9.15 7.37 1.97
C PHE A 201 -10.60 7.12 2.35
N SER A 202 -11.40 6.54 1.45
CA SER A 202 -12.81 6.19 1.68
C SER A 202 -13.64 7.34 2.25
N CYS A 203 -13.43 8.56 1.75
CA CYS A 203 -14.16 9.75 2.21
C CYS A 203 -14.93 10.42 1.07
N SER A 204 -15.98 11.16 1.41
CA SER A 204 -16.73 11.94 0.42
C SER A 204 -15.96 13.19 -0.02
N LYS A 205 -16.18 13.65 -1.26
CA LYS A 205 -15.57 14.89 -1.78
C LYS A 205 -15.90 16.11 -0.90
N SER A 206 -17.13 16.19 -0.39
CA SER A 206 -17.57 17.27 0.49
C SER A 206 -16.81 17.23 1.81
N TYR A 207 -16.71 16.08 2.45
CA TYR A 207 -15.94 15.90 3.67
C TYR A 207 -14.47 16.26 3.44
N PHE A 208 -13.84 15.68 2.42
CA PHE A 208 -12.44 15.96 2.11
C PHE A 208 -12.18 17.46 1.90
N SER A 209 -12.98 18.13 1.06
CA SER A 209 -12.79 19.56 0.75
C SER A 209 -12.88 20.45 2.01
N HIS A 210 -13.89 20.22 2.85
CA HIS A 210 -14.07 20.99 4.08
C HIS A 210 -13.00 20.68 5.12
N SER A 211 -12.74 19.40 5.36
CA SER A 211 -11.80 18.93 6.38
C SER A 211 -10.35 19.29 6.02
N PHE A 212 -9.95 19.10 4.76
CA PHE A 212 -8.62 19.46 4.29
C PHE A 212 -8.37 20.97 4.36
N LYS A 213 -9.35 21.79 3.93
CA LYS A 213 -9.24 23.25 4.05
C LYS A 213 -9.19 23.72 5.51
N SER A 214 -9.98 23.11 6.38
CA SER A 214 -9.96 23.41 7.82
C SER A 214 -8.61 23.07 8.46
N TYR A 215 -8.00 21.94 8.05
CA TYR A 215 -6.74 21.46 8.60
C TYR A 215 -5.51 22.19 8.06
N THR A 216 -5.45 22.42 6.74
CA THR A 216 -4.29 23.01 6.06
C THR A 216 -4.38 24.52 5.85
N GLY A 217 -5.55 25.13 6.04
CA GLY A 217 -5.86 26.51 5.69
C GLY A 217 -5.97 26.77 4.17
N LYS A 218 -5.77 25.77 3.33
CA LYS A 218 -5.72 25.88 1.86
C LYS A 218 -6.67 24.90 1.19
N SER A 219 -7.23 25.26 0.03
CA SER A 219 -7.95 24.31 -0.81
C SER A 219 -6.96 23.36 -1.49
N PHE A 220 -7.44 22.13 -1.77
CA PHE A 220 -6.66 21.10 -2.49
C PHE A 220 -6.70 21.39 -4.01
N ARG A 221 -6.29 22.53 -4.45
CA ARG A 221 -6.06 22.89 -5.87
C ARG A 221 -5.15 24.11 -5.92
#